data_c47f3568deaf98a8e6f5eb7f11278435
#
_entry.id   c47f3568deaf98a8e6f5eb7f11278435
#
_cell.length_a   1.000
_cell.length_b   1.000
_cell.length_c   1.000
_cell.angle_alpha   90.00
_cell.angle_beta   90.00
_cell.angle_gamma   90.00
#
_symmetry.space_group_name_H-M   'P 1'
#
loop_
_entity.id
_entity.type
_entity.pdbx_description
1 polymer ?
#
loop_
_entity_poly.entity_id
_entity_poly.type
_entity_poly.pdbx_seq_one_letter_code
_entity_poly.pdbx_strand_id
1 'polypeptide(L)'
;MSYRKKRNPSKKGPAEQQATLPEVKYANPGVSRDLSTAKLTSGQPYQRPVETEDVDHLIAKWNPCLLTPIVVSFRDGNFNVVDGQHRIAAMRKMVGGDDVIVPCVIYNDLTYEQEAELYICLGGMGRRTAGESAGADA
;
A
#
# COMPACT_ATOMS: atom_id res chain seq x y z
N MET A 1 7.43 -38.91 15.21
CA MET A 1 7.35 -38.56 14.99
C MET A 1 7.07 -37.99 14.84
N SER A 2 6.87 -37.92 14.83
CA SER A 2 6.45 -37.41 14.51
C SER A 2 6.11 -36.61 14.60
N TYR A 3 5.89 -36.28 14.49
CA TYR A 3 5.37 -35.45 14.32
C TYR A 3 5.06 -34.87 13.78
N ARG A 4 5.15 -35.09 13.48
CA ARG A 4 4.75 -34.64 12.71
C ARG A 4 4.14 -34.44 12.01
N LYS A 5 4.00 -34.89 11.84
CA LYS A 5 3.36 -34.97 11.10
C LYS A 5 2.58 -34.64 10.78
N LYS A 6 2.43 -34.80 10.87
CA LYS A 6 1.69 -34.71 10.49
C LYS A 6 1.13 -34.18 10.09
N ARG A 7 1.24 -34.35 9.77
CA ARG A 7 0.70 -34.02 9.11
C ARG A 7 0.32 -33.88 8.49
N ASN A 8 0.18 -34.36 8.31
CA ASN A 8 -0.38 -34.41 7.51
C ASN A 8 -0.84 -34.14 6.97
N PRO A 9 -0.95 -34.56 6.44
CA PRO A 9 -1.42 -34.28 5.67
C PRO A 9 -2.28 -34.51 5.17
N SER A 10 -2.64 -34.66 4.72
CA SER A 10 -3.47 -34.84 4.19
C SER A 10 -4.53 -35.11 4.66
N LYS A 11 -4.88 -35.41 5.16
CA LYS A 11 -5.88 -35.54 5.63
C LYS A 11 -6.45 -34.60 5.80
N LYS A 12 -6.20 -34.11 5.64
CA LYS A 12 -6.59 -33.08 5.69
C LYS A 12 -7.50 -32.74 4.80
N GLY A 13 -7.88 -33.30 3.92
CA GLY A 13 -8.82 -32.93 3.04
C GLY A 13 -9.69 -31.84 3.47
N PRO A 14 -10.55 -32.08 4.36
CA PRO A 14 -11.43 -31.00 4.72
C PRO A 14 -10.70 -29.87 5.32
N ALA A 15 -9.73 -30.22 6.04
CA ALA A 15 -8.97 -29.17 6.61
C ALA A 15 -8.41 -28.40 5.53
N GLU A 16 -8.16 -29.07 4.54
CA GLU A 16 -7.69 -28.41 3.46
C GLU A 16 -8.70 -27.61 2.83
N GLN A 17 -9.92 -27.78 3.23
CA GLN A 17 -10.94 -26.96 2.74
C GLN A 17 -11.03 -25.74 3.55
N GLN A 18 -9.94 -25.12 3.79
CA GLN A 18 -9.96 -23.87 4.46
C GLN A 18 -10.72 -22.88 3.64
N ALA A 19 -11.23 -21.88 4.29
CA ALA A 19 -11.88 -20.81 3.61
C ALA A 19 -10.88 -20.19 2.65
N THR A 20 -11.31 -19.90 1.46
CA THR A 20 -10.46 -19.25 0.50
C THR A 20 -10.98 -17.86 0.27
N LEU A 21 -10.07 -16.99 -0.11
CA LEU A 21 -10.45 -15.63 -0.41
C LEU A 21 -11.21 -15.58 -1.73
N PRO A 22 -12.08 -14.61 -1.89
CA PRO A 22 -12.73 -14.43 -3.17
C PRO A 22 -11.69 -14.24 -4.26
N GLU A 23 -12.11 -14.58 -5.45
CA GLU A 23 -11.23 -14.44 -6.58
C GLU A 23 -10.81 -12.99 -6.71
N VAL A 24 -9.54 -12.76 -7.03
CA VAL A 24 -9.09 -11.40 -7.13
C VAL A 24 -9.67 -10.73 -8.35
N LYS A 25 -9.97 -9.44 -8.18
CA LYS A 25 -10.55 -8.66 -9.20
C LYS A 25 -9.58 -8.27 -10.28
N TYR A 26 -8.31 -8.23 -9.96
CA TYR A 26 -7.30 -7.70 -10.86
C TYR A 26 -6.54 -8.84 -11.49
N ALA A 27 -6.03 -8.58 -12.68
CA ALA A 27 -5.37 -9.62 -13.44
C ALA A 27 -4.12 -10.15 -12.76
N ASN A 28 -3.41 -9.31 -12.06
CA ASN A 28 -2.14 -9.72 -11.46
C ASN A 28 -2.08 -9.39 -9.99
N PRO A 29 -1.58 -10.31 -9.19
CA PRO A 29 -1.32 -9.98 -7.80
C PRO A 29 -0.13 -9.03 -7.72
N GLY A 30 0.04 -8.41 -6.59
CA GLY A 30 1.14 -7.47 -6.42
C GLY A 30 2.49 -8.18 -6.47
N VAL A 31 3.45 -7.50 -7.03
CA VAL A 31 4.81 -7.99 -7.15
C VAL A 31 5.71 -7.14 -6.27
N SER A 32 6.47 -7.80 -5.41
CA SER A 32 7.37 -7.07 -4.50
C SER A 32 8.65 -6.68 -5.22
N ARG A 33 9.04 -5.42 -5.04
CA ARG A 33 10.24 -4.92 -5.69
C ARG A 33 10.66 -3.62 -5.01
N ASP A 34 11.95 -3.40 -4.91
CA ASP A 34 12.45 -2.14 -4.37
C ASP A 34 12.58 -1.14 -5.50
N LEU A 35 12.15 0.09 -5.24
CA LEU A 35 12.26 1.16 -6.22
C LEU A 35 12.79 2.42 -5.55
N SER A 36 13.46 3.24 -6.34
CA SER A 36 13.86 4.56 -5.87
C SER A 36 12.64 5.47 -5.88
N THR A 37 12.54 6.33 -4.88
CA THR A 37 11.46 7.30 -4.84
C THR A 37 11.47 8.21 -6.07
N ALA A 38 12.61 8.34 -6.72
CA ALA A 38 12.72 9.16 -7.93
C ALA A 38 11.87 8.61 -9.06
N LYS A 39 11.51 7.34 -9.01
CA LYS A 39 10.70 6.72 -10.04
C LYS A 39 9.22 6.73 -9.71
N LEU A 40 8.86 7.22 -8.55
CA LEU A 40 7.48 7.14 -8.08
C LEU A 40 6.75 8.44 -8.35
N THR A 41 5.52 8.32 -8.82
CA THR A 41 4.67 9.46 -9.13
C THR A 41 3.53 9.50 -8.13
N SER A 42 3.29 10.68 -7.56
CA SER A 42 2.20 10.88 -6.60
C SER A 42 1.21 11.88 -7.17
N GLY A 43 0.09 12.03 -6.48
CA GLY A 43 -0.83 13.11 -6.83
C GLY A 43 -1.79 12.80 -7.94
N GLN A 44 -2.26 11.56 -8.01
CA GLN A 44 -3.27 11.22 -9.00
C GLN A 44 -4.59 11.92 -8.65
N PRO A 45 -5.42 12.21 -9.64
CA PRO A 45 -6.66 12.95 -9.40
C PRO A 45 -7.57 12.34 -8.34
N TYR A 46 -7.55 11.01 -8.18
CA TYR A 46 -8.39 10.37 -7.19
C TYR A 46 -7.85 10.51 -5.77
N GLN A 47 -6.64 11.03 -5.61
CA GLN A 47 -5.99 11.04 -4.30
C GLN A 47 -6.19 12.37 -3.59
N ARG A 48 -6.24 12.30 -2.29
CA ARG A 48 -6.23 13.50 -1.49
C ARG A 48 -4.84 14.10 -1.55
N PRO A 49 -4.72 15.41 -1.52
CA PRO A 49 -3.40 16.04 -1.57
C PRO A 49 -2.58 15.67 -0.34
N VAL A 50 -1.29 15.63 -0.52
CA VAL A 50 -0.38 15.44 0.59
C VAL A 50 -0.34 16.73 1.39
N GLU A 51 -0.59 16.63 2.70
CA GLU A 51 -0.63 17.80 3.57
C GLU A 51 0.68 17.93 4.31
N THR A 52 1.21 19.13 4.31
CA THR A 52 2.48 19.41 4.97
C THR A 52 2.44 19.05 6.44
N GLU A 53 1.32 19.35 7.10
CA GLU A 53 1.19 19.02 8.50
C GLU A 53 1.29 17.55 8.77
N ASP A 54 0.69 16.74 7.91
CA ASP A 54 0.73 15.29 8.10
C ASP A 54 2.14 14.78 7.88
N VAL A 55 2.84 15.36 6.90
CA VAL A 55 4.22 14.96 6.65
C VAL A 55 5.09 15.31 7.85
N ASP A 56 4.91 16.48 8.40
CA ASP A 56 5.72 16.92 9.54
C ASP A 56 5.43 16.09 10.79
N HIS A 57 4.16 15.71 10.98
CA HIS A 57 3.81 14.84 12.07
C HIS A 57 4.47 13.48 11.92
N LEU A 58 4.49 12.98 10.71
CA LEU A 58 5.08 11.69 10.43
C LEU A 58 6.58 11.72 10.67
N ILE A 59 7.23 12.80 10.27
CA ILE A 59 8.65 12.96 10.49
C ILE A 59 8.95 13.00 11.98
N ALA A 60 8.16 13.75 12.73
CA ALA A 60 8.39 13.89 14.16
C ALA A 60 8.28 12.56 14.89
N LYS A 61 7.49 11.64 14.37
CA LYS A 61 7.29 10.35 15.00
C LYS A 61 7.89 9.21 14.18
N TRP A 62 8.84 9.52 13.33
CA TRP A 62 9.37 8.52 12.42
C TRP A 62 9.94 7.32 13.17
N ASN A 63 9.63 6.17 12.66
CA ASN A 63 10.03 4.90 13.24
C ASN A 63 10.24 3.96 12.07
N PRO A 64 11.35 3.23 12.03
CA PRO A 64 11.59 2.31 10.91
C PRO A 64 10.45 1.34 10.66
N CYS A 65 9.66 1.03 11.69
CA CYS A 65 8.52 0.14 11.50
C CYS A 65 7.43 0.76 10.64
N LEU A 66 7.49 2.06 10.39
CA LEU A 66 6.55 2.70 9.50
C LEU A 66 6.85 2.44 8.04
N LEU A 67 8.01 1.86 7.74
CA LEU A 67 8.39 1.62 6.38
C LEU A 67 7.84 0.27 5.91
N THR A 68 6.52 0.17 5.88
CA THR A 68 5.88 -0.97 5.25
C THR A 68 5.91 -0.73 3.75
N PRO A 69 5.70 -1.76 2.94
CA PRO A 69 5.78 -1.58 1.50
C PRO A 69 4.84 -0.50 0.98
N ILE A 70 5.33 0.25 0.03
CA ILE A 70 4.53 1.27 -0.66
C ILE A 70 3.72 0.55 -1.71
N VAL A 71 2.43 0.84 -1.81
CA VAL A 71 1.59 0.21 -2.82
C VAL A 71 1.61 1.07 -4.07
N VAL A 72 1.97 0.45 -5.17
CA VAL A 72 2.22 1.14 -6.43
C VAL A 72 1.42 0.49 -7.54
N SER A 73 0.90 1.28 -8.44
CA SER A 73 0.24 0.80 -9.65
C SER A 73 1.06 1.27 -10.84
N PHE A 74 1.49 0.32 -11.67
CA PHE A 74 2.21 0.67 -12.87
C PHE A 74 1.19 0.80 -13.99
N ARG A 75 0.92 2.02 -14.40
CA ARG A 75 -0.08 2.32 -15.41
C ARG A 75 0.43 3.41 -16.33
N ASP A 76 0.30 3.19 -17.61
CA ASP A 76 0.69 4.15 -18.63
C ASP A 76 2.15 4.59 -18.48
N GLY A 77 3.00 3.63 -18.14
CA GLY A 77 4.43 3.91 -18.05
C GLY A 77 4.87 4.57 -16.76
N ASN A 78 3.95 4.79 -15.82
CA ASN A 78 4.27 5.46 -14.57
C ASN A 78 4.04 4.56 -13.38
N PHE A 79 4.92 4.67 -12.38
CA PHE A 79 4.74 3.98 -11.11
C PHE A 79 3.98 4.91 -10.18
N ASN A 80 2.67 4.76 -10.14
CA ASN A 80 1.81 5.64 -9.35
C ASN A 80 1.69 5.14 -7.92
N VAL A 81 1.99 6.00 -6.97
CA VAL A 81 1.90 5.63 -5.55
C VAL A 81 0.43 5.63 -5.16
N VAL A 82 -0.09 4.46 -4.82
CA VAL A 82 -1.48 4.33 -4.40
C VAL A 82 -1.58 4.49 -2.89
N ASP A 83 -0.65 3.90 -2.15
CA ASP A 83 -0.63 4.05 -0.70
C ASP A 83 0.79 4.32 -0.26
N GLY A 84 0.97 5.37 0.49
CA GLY A 84 2.28 5.73 1.03
C GLY A 84 2.77 7.10 0.61
N GLN A 85 1.91 7.94 0.04
CA GLN A 85 2.32 9.26 -0.40
C GLN A 85 2.96 10.09 0.70
N HIS A 86 2.36 10.05 1.88
CA HIS A 86 2.90 10.85 2.99
C HIS A 86 4.24 10.30 3.46
N ARG A 87 4.40 8.98 3.43
CA ARG A 87 5.68 8.38 3.80
C ARG A 87 6.77 8.74 2.81
N ILE A 88 6.44 8.73 1.52
CA ILE A 88 7.40 9.11 0.49
C ILE A 88 7.79 10.58 0.69
N ALA A 89 6.82 11.46 0.90
CA ALA A 89 7.10 12.87 1.10
C ALA A 89 7.96 13.08 2.34
N ALA A 90 7.68 12.33 3.41
CA ALA A 90 8.46 12.44 4.64
C ALA A 90 9.91 12.01 4.41
N MET A 91 10.09 10.88 3.72
CA MET A 91 11.43 10.40 3.47
C MET A 91 12.23 11.35 2.60
N ARG A 92 11.60 11.90 1.56
CA ARG A 92 12.27 12.87 0.71
C ARG A 92 12.71 14.09 1.51
N LYS A 93 11.84 14.53 2.40
CA LYS A 93 12.13 15.69 3.20
C LYS A 93 13.25 15.41 4.20
N MET A 94 13.22 14.25 4.84
CA MET A 94 14.24 13.90 5.82
C MET A 94 15.62 13.76 5.21
N VAL A 95 15.71 13.20 4.02
CA VAL A 95 17.03 13.03 3.39
C VAL A 95 17.42 14.22 2.54
N GLY A 96 16.48 15.12 2.25
CA GLY A 96 16.77 16.26 1.41
C GLY A 96 17.03 15.92 -0.03
N GLY A 97 16.36 14.86 -0.53
CA GLY A 97 16.54 14.43 -1.91
C GLY A 97 15.48 13.47 -2.32
N ASP A 98 15.60 13.00 -3.55
CA ASP A 98 14.57 12.18 -4.14
C ASP A 98 15.14 10.88 -4.69
N ASP A 99 15.93 10.22 -3.88
CA ASP A 99 16.53 8.95 -4.32
C ASP A 99 16.69 8.05 -3.12
N VAL A 100 15.55 7.65 -2.56
CA VAL A 100 15.52 6.73 -1.44
C VAL A 100 14.97 5.41 -1.93
N ILE A 101 15.65 4.32 -1.66
CA ILE A 101 15.16 3.00 -2.07
C ILE A 101 14.13 2.54 -1.07
N VAL A 102 12.93 2.22 -1.55
CA VAL A 102 11.84 1.79 -0.69
C VAL A 102 11.24 0.50 -1.20
N PRO A 103 10.76 -0.36 -0.29
CA PRO A 103 10.09 -1.58 -0.72
C PRO A 103 8.72 -1.23 -1.27
N CYS A 104 8.36 -1.85 -2.37
CA CYS A 104 7.09 -1.59 -3.03
C CYS A 104 6.38 -2.89 -3.36
N VAL A 105 5.06 -2.81 -3.41
CA VAL A 105 4.24 -3.88 -3.99
C VAL A 105 3.61 -3.25 -5.21
N ILE A 106 3.89 -3.80 -6.38
CA ILE A 106 3.50 -3.20 -7.64
C ILE A 106 2.40 -4.01 -8.29
N TYR A 107 1.29 -3.34 -8.59
CA TYR A 107 0.20 -3.94 -9.34
C TYR A 107 0.31 -3.48 -10.79
N ASN A 108 0.25 -4.44 -11.71
CA ASN A 108 0.35 -4.14 -13.13
C ASN A 108 -1.02 -4.26 -13.75
N ASP A 109 -1.23 -3.50 -14.81
CA ASP A 109 -2.41 -3.65 -15.65
C ASP A 109 -3.73 -3.27 -15.00
N LEU A 110 -3.70 -2.43 -13.99
CA LEU A 110 -4.94 -1.89 -13.45
C LEU A 110 -5.41 -0.77 -14.36
N THR A 111 -6.72 -0.63 -14.49
CA THR A 111 -7.27 0.54 -15.13
C THR A 111 -7.25 1.68 -14.12
N TYR A 112 -7.49 2.88 -14.59
CA TYR A 112 -7.57 4.04 -13.71
C TYR A 112 -8.62 3.80 -12.62
N GLU A 113 -9.75 3.26 -13.00
CA GLU A 113 -10.84 3.01 -12.04
C GLU A 113 -10.45 1.97 -11.00
N GLN A 114 -9.75 0.93 -11.44
CA GLN A 114 -9.30 -0.08 -10.50
C GLN A 114 -8.25 0.46 -9.55
N GLU A 115 -7.37 1.30 -10.08
CA GLU A 115 -6.35 1.93 -9.26
C GLU A 115 -7.00 2.84 -8.22
N ALA A 116 -8.00 3.63 -8.61
CA ALA A 116 -8.71 4.50 -7.70
C ALA A 116 -9.46 3.69 -6.65
N GLU A 117 -10.03 2.57 -7.06
CA GLU A 117 -10.74 1.70 -6.13
C GLU A 117 -9.77 1.11 -5.11
N LEU A 118 -8.59 0.72 -5.56
CA LEU A 118 -7.58 0.20 -4.66
C LEU A 118 -7.20 1.24 -3.62
N TYR A 119 -7.06 2.48 -4.05
CA TYR A 119 -6.75 3.57 -3.14
C TYR A 119 -7.82 3.67 -2.04
N ILE A 120 -9.08 3.59 -2.40
CA ILE A 120 -10.16 3.65 -1.44
C ILE A 120 -10.13 2.45 -0.51
N CYS A 121 -9.93 1.27 -1.07
CA CYS A 121 -9.89 0.04 -0.27
C CYS A 121 -8.75 0.03 0.73
N LEU A 122 -7.66 0.70 0.41
CA LEU A 122 -6.54 0.79 1.34
C LEU A 122 -6.74 1.91 2.36
N GLY A 123 -7.93 2.49 2.39
CA GLY A 123 -8.28 3.45 3.40
C GLY A 123 -7.93 4.89 3.07
N GLY A 124 -7.61 5.14 1.82
CA GLY A 124 -7.21 6.48 1.43
C GLY A 124 -8.22 7.53 1.78
N MET A 125 -9.50 7.24 1.52
CA MET A 125 -10.56 8.16 1.87
C MET A 125 -11.08 7.90 3.25
N GLY A 126 -11.29 6.64 3.54
CA GLY A 126 -11.93 6.28 4.79
C GLY A 126 -11.18 6.68 6.03
N ARG A 127 -9.90 6.49 6.01
CA ARG A 127 -9.09 6.82 7.14
C ARG A 127 -9.21 8.29 7.50
N ARG A 128 -9.20 9.10 6.48
CA ARG A 128 -9.29 10.49 6.69
C ARG A 128 -10.64 10.90 7.10
N THR A 129 -11.62 10.35 6.44
CA THR A 129 -12.99 10.64 6.77
C THR A 129 -13.28 10.32 8.21
N ALA A 130 -12.78 9.21 8.66
CA ALA A 130 -13.03 8.86 10.04
C ALA A 130 -12.45 9.91 10.96
N GLY A 131 -11.27 10.33 10.67
CA GLY A 131 -10.65 11.32 11.50
C GLY A 131 -11.38 12.61 11.46
N GLU A 132 -11.88 12.95 10.35
CA GLU A 132 -12.59 14.15 10.25
C GLU A 132 -13.87 14.11 10.89
N SER A 133 -14.56 13.07 10.68
CA SER A 133 -15.88 13.05 11.16
C SER A 133 -15.84 13.08 12.59
N ALA A 134 -14.85 12.57 13.12
CA ALA A 134 -14.81 12.75 14.48
C ALA A 134 -14.80 14.18 14.68
N GLY A 135 -14.21 14.82 13.85
CA GLY A 135 -14.19 16.12 14.06
C GLY A 135 -15.18 16.73 13.32
N ALA A 136 -15.47 16.32 12.46
CA ALA A 136 -16.26 17.07 11.82
C ALA A 136 -17.37 16.83 11.59
N ASP A 137 -17.34 16.44 11.60
CA ASP A 137 -18.23 16.41 11.41
C ASP A 137 -18.71 16.76 11.94
N ALA A 138 -18.25 16.87 12.33
CA ALA A 138 -18.82 17.18 12.68
C ALA A 138 -18.80 17.75 12.37
#